data_3ab533f3aad2def94ddf1cfc48ee147d
#
_entry.id   3ab533f3aad2def94ddf1cfc48ee147d
#
_cell.length_a   1.000
_cell.length_b   1.000
_cell.length_c   1.000
_cell.angle_alpha   90.00
_cell.angle_beta   90.00
_cell.angle_gamma   90.00
#
_symmetry.space_group_name_H-M   'P 1'
#
loop_
_entity.id
_entity.type
_entity.pdbx_description
1 polymer ?
#
loop_
_entity_poly.entity_id
_entity_poly.type
_entity_poly.pdbx_seq_one_letter_code
_entity_poly.pdbx_strand_id
1 'polypeptide(L)'
;MKKLLLATLCASSLTLVACDKKPQETTTASEQSQSQSQSQSQSQSQSQNSLSQHNLQDIKSDLTAIQAVSNKKAQEGLDYQSEAIQALQTGKQDQVLAVVGKMQAYVDGFNQSLKELQLKSNEADELRNKIIQSNTVGFELAKEGASKTPDANKINQLKEQLGKIQNELVSMMQTLQAQVHPEQAQKQDHQQHQQH
;
A
#
# COMPACT_ATOMS: atom_id res chain seq x y z
N MET A 1 -13.34 9.69 -29.86
CA MET A 1 -12.47 8.73 -29.19
C MET A 1 -11.99 9.35 -27.87
N LYS A 2 -12.93 9.55 -26.87
CA LYS A 2 -12.64 10.23 -25.58
C LYS A 2 -13.01 9.36 -24.35
N LYS A 3 -13.12 8.04 -24.47
CA LYS A 3 -13.83 7.21 -23.46
C LYS A 3 -12.96 6.23 -22.65
N LEU A 4 -11.63 6.32 -22.63
CA LEU A 4 -10.83 5.21 -22.09
C LEU A 4 -9.79 5.56 -21.02
N LEU A 5 -9.81 6.74 -20.41
CA LEU A 5 -8.70 7.18 -19.55
C LEU A 5 -8.92 7.11 -18.03
N LEU A 6 -10.14 6.78 -17.57
CA LEU A 6 -10.43 6.76 -16.12
C LEU A 6 -10.43 5.38 -15.48
N ALA A 7 -10.30 4.31 -16.26
CA ALA A 7 -10.42 2.94 -15.73
C ALA A 7 -9.16 2.40 -15.02
N THR A 8 -8.06 3.13 -14.99
CA THR A 8 -6.75 2.58 -14.55
C THR A 8 -6.41 2.86 -13.08
N LEU A 9 -7.23 3.62 -12.36
CA LEU A 9 -6.87 4.10 -11.01
C LEU A 9 -7.16 3.13 -9.86
N CYS A 10 -7.88 2.03 -10.09
CA CYS A 10 -8.37 1.19 -8.99
C CYS A 10 -7.88 -0.27 -9.01
N ALA A 11 -6.93 -0.65 -9.85
CA ALA A 11 -6.52 -2.05 -10.00
C ALA A 11 -5.33 -2.50 -9.12
N SER A 12 -5.05 -1.80 -8.03
CA SER A 12 -4.04 -2.25 -7.06
C SER A 12 -4.67 -2.97 -5.86
N SER A 13 -5.74 -3.73 -6.09
CA SER A 13 -6.22 -4.67 -5.07
C SER A 13 -5.26 -5.86 -5.00
N LEU A 14 -4.22 -5.71 -4.19
CA LEU A 14 -3.39 -6.79 -3.71
C LEU A 14 -4.24 -7.70 -2.82
N THR A 15 -4.98 -8.64 -3.42
CA THR A 15 -5.66 -9.70 -2.69
C THR A 15 -4.62 -10.67 -2.15
N LEU A 16 -4.11 -10.39 -0.96
CA LEU A 16 -3.38 -11.37 -0.17
C LEU A 16 -4.41 -12.35 0.40
N VAL A 17 -4.51 -13.53 -0.18
CA VAL A 17 -5.26 -14.64 0.38
C VAL A 17 -4.53 -15.14 1.62
N ALA A 18 -4.91 -14.63 2.79
CA ALA A 18 -4.51 -15.18 4.06
C ALA A 18 -5.32 -16.46 4.32
N CYS A 19 -4.69 -17.61 4.19
CA CYS A 19 -5.25 -18.89 4.68
C CYS A 19 -5.18 -18.88 6.21
N ASP A 20 -6.31 -18.60 6.83
CA ASP A 20 -6.52 -18.72 8.27
C ASP A 20 -6.54 -20.21 8.66
N LYS A 21 -5.51 -20.70 9.35
CA LYS A 21 -5.50 -21.98 10.04
C LYS A 21 -5.59 -21.75 11.54
N LYS A 22 -6.78 -22.07 12.07
CA LYS A 22 -7.15 -22.11 13.48
C LYS A 22 -6.12 -22.90 14.31
N PRO A 23 -5.64 -22.39 15.47
CA PRO A 23 -4.78 -23.16 16.35
C PRO A 23 -5.61 -24.15 17.18
N GLN A 24 -5.14 -25.40 17.23
CA GLN A 24 -5.62 -26.43 18.14
C GLN A 24 -4.78 -26.38 19.41
N GLU A 25 -5.46 -26.22 20.55
CA GLU A 25 -4.88 -26.28 21.90
C GLU A 25 -4.31 -27.67 22.17
N THR A 26 -3.12 -27.73 22.75
CA THR A 26 -2.71 -28.83 23.63
C THR A 26 -1.84 -28.30 24.76
N THR A 27 -2.39 -28.42 25.94
CA THR A 27 -1.78 -28.27 27.26
C THR A 27 -0.67 -29.30 27.49
N THR A 28 0.47 -28.93 28.05
CA THR A 28 1.09 -29.63 29.20
C THR A 28 2.28 -28.82 29.80
N ALA A 29 2.36 -28.89 31.11
CA ALA A 29 3.08 -28.11 32.07
C ALA A 29 4.55 -28.53 32.31
N SER A 30 5.22 -27.68 33.17
CA SER A 30 6.42 -27.92 34.04
C SER A 30 7.78 -27.70 33.36
N GLU A 31 8.80 -27.07 33.91
CA GLU A 31 9.18 -26.53 35.23
C GLU A 31 10.39 -25.59 35.08
N GLN A 32 10.41 -24.53 35.83
CA GLN A 32 11.42 -23.91 36.68
C GLN A 32 12.91 -24.00 36.35
N SER A 33 13.55 -22.85 36.12
CA SER A 33 14.80 -22.49 36.84
C SER A 33 15.09 -20.98 36.77
N GLN A 34 15.26 -20.38 37.92
CA GLN A 34 15.66 -19.01 38.21
C GLN A 34 17.12 -18.75 37.83
N SER A 35 17.42 -17.57 37.34
CA SER A 35 18.62 -16.83 37.70
C SER A 35 18.43 -15.35 37.53
N GLN A 36 18.45 -14.63 38.63
CA GLN A 36 18.53 -13.18 38.77
C GLN A 36 19.85 -12.64 38.24
N SER A 37 19.80 -11.55 37.52
CA SER A 37 20.85 -10.52 37.63
C SER A 37 20.22 -9.17 37.29
N GLN A 38 20.05 -8.37 38.32
CA GLN A 38 19.75 -6.93 38.27
C GLN A 38 20.94 -6.20 37.65
N SER A 39 20.68 -5.34 36.70
CA SER A 39 21.45 -4.11 36.49
C SER A 39 20.52 -3.03 36.00
N GLN A 40 20.10 -2.18 36.92
CA GLN A 40 19.52 -0.88 36.65
C GLN A 40 20.60 0.00 35.99
N SER A 41 20.28 0.50 34.80
CA SER A 41 20.87 1.72 34.30
C SER A 41 19.75 2.51 33.61
N GLN A 42 19.17 3.43 34.37
CA GLN A 42 18.36 4.53 33.85
C GLN A 42 19.28 5.39 32.99
N SER A 43 19.09 5.31 31.69
CA SER A 43 19.50 6.35 30.75
C SER A 43 18.23 6.77 30.02
N GLN A 44 17.63 7.86 30.46
CA GLN A 44 16.71 8.66 29.67
C GLN A 44 17.53 9.24 28.51
N SER A 45 17.61 8.49 27.43
CA SER A 45 17.98 9.01 26.13
C SER A 45 16.69 9.13 25.35
N GLN A 46 16.34 10.32 24.94
CA GLN A 46 15.38 10.58 23.85
C GLN A 46 15.93 9.83 22.63
N SER A 47 15.49 8.59 22.48
CA SER A 47 15.72 7.80 21.29
C SER A 47 14.87 8.44 20.19
N GLN A 48 15.50 9.21 19.32
CA GLN A 48 15.05 9.27 17.93
C GLN A 48 14.98 7.79 17.51
N ASN A 49 13.76 7.26 17.37
CA ASN A 49 13.54 5.90 16.91
C ASN A 49 14.11 5.78 15.50
N SER A 50 15.39 5.39 15.39
CA SER A 50 15.97 4.98 14.13
C SER A 50 15.23 3.71 13.70
N LEU A 51 14.66 3.74 12.50
CA LEU A 51 14.00 2.57 11.91
C LEU A 51 15.01 1.42 11.82
N SER A 52 14.55 0.20 12.10
CA SER A 52 15.35 -1.02 11.95
C SER A 52 15.63 -1.30 10.46
N GLN A 53 16.72 -2.01 10.18
CA GLN A 53 17.04 -2.52 8.85
C GLN A 53 17.12 -4.04 8.90
N HIS A 54 16.51 -4.70 7.92
CA HIS A 54 16.50 -6.16 7.77
C HIS A 54 15.92 -6.94 8.97
N ASN A 55 15.14 -6.26 9.82
CA ASN A 55 14.41 -6.92 10.91
C ASN A 55 13.09 -7.48 10.38
N LEU A 56 13.04 -8.79 10.14
CA LEU A 56 11.88 -9.47 9.55
C LEU A 56 10.61 -9.32 10.39
N GLN A 57 10.72 -9.26 11.72
CA GLN A 57 9.57 -9.10 12.60
C GLN A 57 8.96 -7.69 12.47
N ASP A 58 9.80 -6.66 12.41
CA ASP A 58 9.38 -5.28 12.21
C ASP A 58 8.77 -5.12 10.81
N ILE A 59 9.44 -5.61 9.76
CA ILE A 59 8.93 -5.58 8.38
C ILE A 59 7.56 -6.24 8.30
N LYS A 60 7.37 -7.42 8.87
CA LYS A 60 6.09 -8.14 8.85
C LYS A 60 4.98 -7.37 9.57
N SER A 61 5.28 -6.81 10.74
CA SER A 61 4.35 -5.99 11.51
C SER A 61 3.92 -4.77 10.70
N ASP A 62 4.87 -4.07 10.10
CA ASP A 62 4.66 -2.84 9.35
C ASP A 62 3.90 -3.08 8.04
N LEU A 63 4.23 -4.15 7.31
CA LEU A 63 3.47 -4.56 6.12
C LEU A 63 2.00 -4.83 6.46
N THR A 64 1.74 -5.48 7.60
CA THR A 64 0.37 -5.72 8.08
C THR A 64 -0.36 -4.39 8.35
N ALA A 65 0.31 -3.43 8.97
CA ALA A 65 -0.27 -2.11 9.25
C ALA A 65 -0.57 -1.32 7.97
N ILE A 66 0.36 -1.29 7.01
CA ILE A 66 0.17 -0.66 5.69
C ILE A 66 -1.01 -1.31 4.96
N GLN A 67 -1.08 -2.64 4.98
CA GLN A 67 -2.15 -3.37 4.33
C GLN A 67 -3.52 -3.09 4.95
N ALA A 68 -3.61 -3.02 6.27
CA ALA A 68 -4.86 -2.70 6.96
C ALA A 68 -5.41 -1.33 6.55
N VAL A 69 -4.56 -0.30 6.48
CA VAL A 69 -4.93 1.04 6.01
C VAL A 69 -5.34 0.99 4.53
N SER A 70 -4.57 0.29 3.69
CA SER A 70 -4.84 0.18 2.25
C SER A 70 -6.16 -0.53 1.97
N ASN A 71 -6.47 -1.63 2.66
CA ASN A 71 -7.72 -2.37 2.50
C ASN A 71 -8.93 -1.52 2.90
N LYS A 72 -8.84 -0.79 4.03
CA LYS A 72 -9.90 0.13 4.45
C LYS A 72 -10.16 1.20 3.39
N LYS A 73 -9.11 1.79 2.84
CA LYS A 73 -9.21 2.83 1.82
C LYS A 73 -9.64 2.30 0.46
N ALA A 74 -9.27 1.08 0.09
CA ALA A 74 -9.75 0.45 -1.14
C ALA A 74 -11.27 0.31 -1.15
N GLN A 75 -11.89 -0.03 -0.02
CA GLN A 75 -13.35 -0.09 0.09
C GLN A 75 -14.01 1.28 -0.11
N GLU A 76 -13.48 2.33 0.53
CA GLU A 76 -13.95 3.71 0.32
C GLU A 76 -13.76 4.16 -1.14
N GLY A 77 -12.71 3.70 -1.81
CA GLY A 77 -12.38 4.05 -3.21
C GLY A 77 -13.39 3.52 -4.23
N LEU A 78 -14.06 2.39 -3.95
CA LEU A 78 -15.07 1.82 -4.86
C LEU A 78 -16.28 2.76 -5.04
N ASP A 79 -16.69 3.45 -3.97
CA ASP A 79 -17.81 4.40 -4.02
C ASP A 79 -17.49 5.59 -4.91
N TYR A 80 -16.25 6.13 -4.79
CA TYR A 80 -15.79 7.23 -5.65
C TYR A 80 -15.65 6.82 -7.12
N GLN A 81 -15.27 5.59 -7.40
CA GLN A 81 -15.21 5.09 -8.78
C GLN A 81 -16.60 5.09 -9.42
N SER A 82 -17.61 4.65 -8.69
CA SER A 82 -19.00 4.65 -9.16
C SER A 82 -19.50 6.07 -9.46
N GLU A 83 -19.26 7.02 -8.54
CA GLU A 83 -19.62 8.44 -8.74
C GLU A 83 -18.89 9.05 -9.94
N ALA A 84 -17.60 8.72 -10.13
CA ALA A 84 -16.82 9.23 -11.25
C ALA A 84 -17.38 8.75 -12.60
N ILE A 85 -17.76 7.46 -12.69
CA ILE A 85 -18.38 6.91 -13.90
C ILE A 85 -19.70 7.61 -14.20
N GLN A 86 -20.56 7.83 -13.20
CA GLN A 86 -21.82 8.54 -13.36
C GLN A 86 -21.61 9.98 -13.83
N ALA A 87 -20.70 10.72 -13.21
CA ALA A 87 -20.40 12.11 -13.60
C ALA A 87 -19.91 12.21 -15.04
N LEU A 88 -19.05 11.27 -15.49
CA LEU A 88 -18.58 11.22 -16.88
C LEU A 88 -19.70 10.92 -17.87
N GLN A 89 -20.66 10.05 -17.50
CA GLN A 89 -21.80 9.72 -18.34
C GLN A 89 -22.73 10.90 -18.57
N THR A 90 -22.86 11.82 -17.59
CA THR A 90 -23.67 13.03 -17.75
C THR A 90 -23.07 14.04 -18.72
N GLY A 91 -21.74 13.99 -18.94
CA GLY A 91 -21.00 14.97 -19.76
C GLY A 91 -20.95 16.38 -19.17
N LYS A 92 -21.44 16.59 -17.94
CA LYS A 92 -21.43 17.89 -17.27
C LYS A 92 -20.13 18.14 -16.58
N GLN A 93 -19.42 19.17 -16.99
CA GLN A 93 -18.07 19.50 -16.48
C GLN A 93 -18.06 19.83 -14.99
N ASP A 94 -19.09 20.50 -14.48
CA ASP A 94 -19.22 20.83 -13.07
C ASP A 94 -19.33 19.56 -12.18
N GLN A 95 -20.03 18.54 -12.65
CA GLN A 95 -20.13 17.26 -11.94
C GLN A 95 -18.79 16.51 -11.96
N VAL A 96 -18.07 16.53 -13.09
CA VAL A 96 -16.73 15.94 -13.18
C VAL A 96 -15.77 16.63 -12.21
N LEU A 97 -15.78 17.96 -12.15
CA LEU A 97 -14.94 18.72 -11.23
C LEU A 97 -15.30 18.47 -9.76
N ALA A 98 -16.58 18.32 -9.44
CA ALA A 98 -17.02 17.97 -8.08
C ALA A 98 -16.47 16.60 -7.64
N VAL A 99 -16.48 15.60 -8.54
CA VAL A 99 -15.89 14.27 -8.27
C VAL A 99 -14.38 14.35 -8.11
N VAL A 100 -13.68 15.15 -8.92
CA VAL A 100 -12.23 15.38 -8.74
C VAL A 100 -11.94 15.98 -7.38
N GLY A 101 -12.75 16.91 -6.88
CA GLY A 101 -12.60 17.46 -5.53
C GLY A 101 -12.78 16.41 -4.43
N LYS A 102 -13.77 15.52 -4.56
CA LYS A 102 -13.95 14.40 -3.63
C LYS A 102 -12.76 13.40 -3.69
N MET A 103 -12.26 13.12 -4.89
CA MET A 103 -11.09 12.25 -5.08
C MET A 103 -9.86 12.85 -4.41
N GLN A 104 -9.67 14.18 -4.48
CA GLN A 104 -8.58 14.84 -3.77
C GLN A 104 -8.67 14.59 -2.27
N ALA A 105 -9.82 14.85 -1.66
CA ALA A 105 -10.03 14.64 -0.22
C ALA A 105 -9.78 13.18 0.18
N TYR A 106 -10.20 12.23 -0.66
CA TYR A 106 -9.93 10.80 -0.44
C TYR A 106 -8.43 10.49 -0.49
N VAL A 107 -7.71 10.96 -1.51
CA VAL A 107 -6.26 10.72 -1.66
C VAL A 107 -5.48 11.38 -0.52
N ASP A 108 -5.85 12.62 -0.15
CA ASP A 108 -5.21 13.33 0.97
C ASP A 108 -5.43 12.58 2.29
N GLY A 109 -6.65 12.11 2.56
CA GLY A 109 -6.98 11.31 3.74
C GLY A 109 -6.28 9.95 3.76
N PHE A 110 -6.11 9.29 2.60
CA PHE A 110 -5.34 8.06 2.50
C PHE A 110 -3.86 8.30 2.79
N ASN A 111 -3.27 9.29 2.13
CA ASN A 111 -1.87 9.64 2.33
C ASN A 111 -1.58 10.06 3.78
N GLN A 112 -2.52 10.78 4.42
CA GLN A 112 -2.41 11.13 5.82
C GLN A 112 -2.45 9.88 6.72
N SER A 113 -3.39 8.95 6.48
CA SER A 113 -3.48 7.69 7.23
C SER A 113 -2.21 6.84 7.13
N LEU A 114 -1.56 6.84 5.95
CA LEU A 114 -0.27 6.18 5.76
C LEU A 114 0.86 6.86 6.54
N LYS A 115 0.91 8.21 6.53
CA LYS A 115 1.93 8.98 7.26
C LYS A 115 1.83 8.83 8.78
N GLU A 116 0.63 8.62 9.31
CA GLU A 116 0.37 8.42 10.73
C GLU A 116 0.80 7.05 11.26
N LEU A 117 1.09 6.09 10.37
CA LEU A 117 1.60 4.79 10.78
C LEU A 117 2.96 4.92 11.48
N GLN A 118 3.05 4.38 12.67
CA GLN A 118 4.31 4.29 13.44
C GLN A 118 5.07 3.05 12.97
N LEU A 119 5.75 3.17 11.83
CA LEU A 119 6.54 2.08 11.26
C LEU A 119 7.85 1.92 12.04
N LYS A 120 8.38 0.70 12.03
CA LYS A 120 9.58 0.29 12.74
C LYS A 120 10.75 -0.03 11.81
N SER A 121 10.47 -0.33 10.53
CA SER A 121 11.46 -0.75 9.54
C SER A 121 11.61 0.25 8.40
N ASN A 122 12.84 0.44 7.92
CA ASN A 122 13.13 1.30 6.78
C ASN A 122 12.45 0.81 5.50
N GLU A 123 12.44 -0.49 5.29
CA GLU A 123 11.88 -1.12 4.09
C GLU A 123 10.38 -0.83 3.96
N ALA A 124 9.65 -0.90 5.08
CA ALA A 124 8.22 -0.55 5.08
C ALA A 124 7.99 0.94 4.96
N ASP A 125 8.88 1.78 5.50
CA ASP A 125 8.82 3.24 5.31
C ASP A 125 9.03 3.64 3.85
N GLU A 126 9.98 3.04 3.17
CA GLU A 126 10.20 3.25 1.73
C GLU A 126 8.98 2.81 0.91
N LEU A 127 8.39 1.64 1.23
CA LEU A 127 7.17 1.18 0.60
C LEU A 127 6.01 2.15 0.81
N ARG A 128 5.79 2.62 2.05
CA ARG A 128 4.78 3.64 2.38
C ARG A 128 4.96 4.90 1.53
N ASN A 129 6.18 5.42 1.48
CA ASN A 129 6.48 6.63 0.72
C ASN A 129 6.23 6.45 -0.79
N LYS A 130 6.52 5.27 -1.32
CA LYS A 130 6.24 4.92 -2.72
C LYS A 130 4.74 4.82 -2.99
N ILE A 131 3.94 4.28 -2.06
CA ILE A 131 2.47 4.27 -2.16
C ILE A 131 1.92 5.69 -2.18
N ILE A 132 2.37 6.56 -1.28
CA ILE A 132 1.97 7.98 -1.24
C ILE A 132 2.30 8.67 -2.56
N GLN A 133 3.49 8.44 -3.12
CA GLN A 133 3.89 8.97 -4.42
C GLN A 133 2.97 8.48 -5.54
N SER A 134 2.64 7.19 -5.56
CA SER A 134 1.72 6.60 -6.53
C SER A 134 0.32 7.24 -6.46
N ASN A 135 -0.21 7.39 -5.26
CA ASN A 135 -1.52 8.03 -5.04
C ASN A 135 -1.53 9.48 -5.56
N THR A 136 -0.48 10.23 -5.25
CA THR A 136 -0.35 11.64 -5.66
C THR A 136 -0.28 11.78 -7.18
N VAL A 137 0.60 11.01 -7.84
CA VAL A 137 0.75 11.06 -9.30
C VAL A 137 -0.51 10.56 -10.01
N GLY A 138 -1.15 9.52 -9.47
CA GLY A 138 -2.42 9.00 -9.97
C GLY A 138 -3.54 10.05 -9.89
N PHE A 139 -3.63 10.78 -8.79
CA PHE A 139 -4.58 11.89 -8.65
C PHE A 139 -4.29 13.04 -9.61
N GLU A 140 -3.02 13.45 -9.76
CA GLU A 140 -2.64 14.50 -10.72
C GLU A 140 -3.00 14.11 -12.16
N LEU A 141 -2.80 12.85 -12.53
CA LEU A 141 -3.19 12.32 -13.83
C LEU A 141 -4.72 12.41 -14.04
N ALA A 142 -5.51 12.04 -13.04
CA ALA A 142 -6.96 12.12 -13.10
C ALA A 142 -7.44 13.57 -13.19
N LYS A 143 -6.86 14.48 -12.42
CA LYS A 143 -7.12 15.92 -12.41
C LYS A 143 -6.81 16.54 -13.76
N GLU A 144 -5.66 16.23 -14.34
CA GLU A 144 -5.28 16.73 -15.67
C GLU A 144 -6.23 16.22 -16.75
N GLY A 145 -6.58 14.93 -16.70
CA GLY A 145 -7.54 14.33 -17.65
C GLY A 145 -8.95 14.90 -17.55
N ALA A 146 -9.35 15.41 -16.38
CA ALA A 146 -10.64 16.07 -16.14
C ALA A 146 -10.63 17.58 -16.44
N SER A 147 -9.50 18.16 -16.77
CA SER A 147 -9.35 19.58 -17.11
C SER A 147 -10.20 19.95 -18.35
N LYS A 148 -10.64 21.21 -18.43
CA LYS A 148 -11.30 21.74 -19.62
C LYS A 148 -10.37 21.77 -20.84
N THR A 149 -9.08 21.97 -20.58
CA THR A 149 -8.00 22.02 -21.59
C THR A 149 -6.87 21.08 -21.18
N PRO A 150 -7.06 19.74 -21.34
CA PRO A 150 -6.05 18.78 -20.93
C PRO A 150 -4.76 18.93 -21.72
N ASP A 151 -3.61 18.97 -21.04
CA ASP A 151 -2.30 18.96 -21.68
C ASP A 151 -1.88 17.51 -21.96
N ALA A 152 -1.84 17.16 -23.26
CA ALA A 152 -1.48 15.82 -23.69
C ALA A 152 -0.04 15.42 -23.29
N ASN A 153 0.90 16.36 -23.30
CA ASN A 153 2.30 16.10 -22.93
C ASN A 153 2.40 15.80 -21.42
N LYS A 154 1.73 16.60 -20.60
CA LYS A 154 1.68 16.39 -19.15
C LYS A 154 1.00 15.06 -18.79
N ILE A 155 -0.11 14.72 -19.47
CA ILE A 155 -0.79 13.43 -19.31
C ILE A 155 0.17 12.28 -19.62
N ASN A 156 0.95 12.35 -20.70
CA ASN A 156 1.89 11.30 -21.08
C ASN A 156 3.03 11.18 -20.06
N GLN A 157 3.57 12.30 -19.58
CA GLN A 157 4.60 12.31 -18.53
C GLN A 157 4.08 11.68 -17.23
N LEU A 158 2.88 12.05 -16.79
CA LEU A 158 2.27 11.49 -15.57
C LEU A 158 2.00 9.98 -15.70
N LYS A 159 1.56 9.51 -16.88
CA LYS A 159 1.39 8.07 -17.15
C LYS A 159 2.71 7.30 -17.08
N GLU A 160 3.76 7.84 -17.69
CA GLU A 160 5.08 7.22 -17.65
C GLU A 160 5.62 7.16 -16.22
N GLN A 161 5.52 8.26 -15.48
CA GLN A 161 5.93 8.34 -14.08
C GLN A 161 5.14 7.34 -13.23
N LEU A 162 3.82 7.28 -13.37
CA LEU A 162 2.97 6.34 -12.65
C LEU A 162 3.34 4.89 -12.96
N GLY A 163 3.60 4.57 -14.24
CA GLY A 163 4.03 3.23 -14.65
C GLY A 163 5.34 2.80 -14.00
N LYS A 164 6.34 3.71 -13.93
CA LYS A 164 7.61 3.44 -13.22
C LYS A 164 7.38 3.17 -11.73
N ILE A 165 6.60 4.04 -11.07
CA ILE A 165 6.28 3.88 -9.64
C ILE A 165 5.56 2.55 -9.37
N GLN A 166 4.60 2.16 -10.21
CA GLN A 166 3.87 0.89 -10.07
C GLN A 166 4.79 -0.33 -10.21
N ASN A 167 5.71 -0.32 -11.18
CA ASN A 167 6.69 -1.39 -11.34
C ASN A 167 7.61 -1.51 -10.12
N GLU A 168 8.08 -0.37 -9.59
CA GLU A 168 8.88 -0.33 -8.36
C GLU A 168 8.09 -0.87 -7.16
N LEU A 169 6.83 -0.47 -6.99
CA LEU A 169 5.95 -0.97 -5.92
C LEU A 169 5.77 -2.49 -5.99
N VAL A 170 5.50 -3.04 -7.17
CA VAL A 170 5.37 -4.49 -7.37
C VAL A 170 6.65 -5.20 -6.97
N SER A 171 7.80 -4.71 -7.44
CA SER A 171 9.12 -5.27 -7.10
C SER A 171 9.41 -5.22 -5.59
N MET A 172 9.15 -4.06 -4.96
CA MET A 172 9.34 -3.90 -3.51
C MET A 172 8.44 -4.86 -2.72
N MET A 173 7.15 -4.93 -3.07
CA MET A 173 6.20 -5.84 -2.41
C MET A 173 6.61 -7.30 -2.54
N GLN A 174 7.02 -7.74 -3.74
CA GLN A 174 7.49 -9.12 -3.98
C GLN A 174 8.73 -9.43 -3.15
N THR A 175 9.70 -8.51 -3.11
CA THR A 175 10.92 -8.66 -2.32
C THR A 175 10.60 -8.78 -0.83
N LEU A 176 9.78 -7.89 -0.29
CA LEU A 176 9.42 -7.89 1.13
C LEU A 176 8.59 -9.13 1.51
N GLN A 177 7.67 -9.55 0.65
CA GLN A 177 6.88 -10.77 0.87
C GLN A 177 7.77 -12.02 0.86
N ALA A 178 8.72 -12.12 -0.07
CA ALA A 178 9.68 -13.23 -0.12
C ALA A 178 10.56 -13.30 1.14
N GLN A 179 10.94 -12.14 1.70
CA GLN A 179 11.70 -12.06 2.93
C GLN A 179 10.89 -12.55 4.15
N VAL A 180 9.64 -12.11 4.29
CA VAL A 180 8.81 -12.45 5.47
C VAL A 180 8.08 -13.78 5.36
N HIS A 181 7.97 -14.36 4.14
CA HIS A 181 7.31 -15.63 3.84
C HIS A 181 8.12 -16.50 2.87
N PRO A 182 9.33 -16.91 3.22
CA PRO A 182 10.21 -17.67 2.32
C PRO A 182 9.62 -18.99 1.82
N GLU A 183 8.72 -19.60 2.61
CA GLU A 183 8.05 -20.86 2.23
C GLU A 183 7.05 -20.69 1.08
N GLN A 184 6.48 -19.50 0.91
CA GLN A 184 5.53 -19.21 -0.16
C GLN A 184 6.25 -18.90 -1.48
N ALA A 185 7.42 -18.28 -1.42
CA ALA A 185 8.25 -18.00 -2.59
C ALA A 185 8.69 -19.27 -3.31
N GLN A 186 9.06 -20.34 -2.54
CA GLN A 186 9.48 -21.62 -3.10
C GLN A 186 8.36 -22.40 -3.80
N LYS A 187 7.10 -22.19 -3.42
CA LYS A 187 5.96 -22.87 -4.07
C LYS A 187 5.59 -22.29 -5.42
N GLN A 188 5.88 -21.01 -5.66
CA GLN A 188 5.61 -20.37 -6.95
C GLN A 188 6.61 -20.79 -8.03
N ASP A 189 7.88 -21.00 -7.68
CA ASP A 189 8.89 -21.49 -8.62
C ASP A 189 8.60 -22.92 -9.11
N HIS A 190 8.07 -23.80 -8.23
CA HIS A 190 7.73 -25.16 -8.60
C HIS A 190 6.51 -25.29 -9.53
N GLN A 191 5.61 -24.32 -9.53
CA GLN A 191 4.44 -24.35 -10.45
C GLN A 191 4.79 -23.85 -11.86
N GLN A 192 5.78 -22.99 -12.03
CA GLN A 192 6.19 -22.53 -13.36
C GLN A 192 7.01 -23.59 -14.12
N HIS A 193 7.72 -24.48 -13.42
CA HIS A 193 8.49 -25.56 -14.06
C HIS A 193 7.66 -26.79 -14.47
N GLN A 194 6.37 -26.88 -14.12
CA GLN A 194 5.52 -28.01 -14.52
C GLN A 194 4.65 -27.73 -15.76
N GLN A 195 4.78 -26.56 -16.40
CA GLN A 195 4.01 -26.20 -17.59
C GLN A 195 4.84 -26.12 -18.88
N HIS A 196 5.99 -26.75 -18.91
CA HIS A 196 6.79 -26.91 -20.13
C HIS A 196 6.98 -28.37 -20.50
#